data_3c3434048dc3889e88ca1e82a2159bf4
#
_entry.id   3c3434048dc3889e88ca1e82a2159bf4
#
_cell.length_a   1.000
_cell.length_b   1.000
_cell.length_c   1.000
_cell.angle_alpha   90.00
_cell.angle_beta   90.00
_cell.angle_gamma   90.00
#
_symmetry.space_group_name_H-M   'P 1'
#
loop_
_entity.id
_entity.type
_entity.pdbx_description
1 polymer ?
#
loop_
_entity_poly.entity_id
_entity_poly.type
_entity_poly.pdbx_seq_one_letter_code
_entity_poly.pdbx_strand_id
1 'polypeptide(L)'
;MRDLINCLWFDGRGAEAALYYTSIFPNSAISSHLDINTEGEPSSEPMTVEFNLNGRAFVALNGGPQFTFNEAVSFQIMCEDQAEVDHYWEKLTDGGEESQCGWLKDRFGVSWQVVPVRMAQLLGDPDPEVVRRVVEAFMPMKKLDIGILEAAARG
;
A
#
# COMPACT_ATOMS: atom_id res chain seq x y z
N MET A 1 -15.05 -21.72 -2.87
CA MET A 1 -14.67 -20.29 -2.93
C MET A 1 -13.73 -20.14 -4.10
N ARG A 2 -13.98 -19.19 -5.00
CA ARG A 2 -13.10 -18.96 -6.16
C ARG A 2 -11.96 -18.00 -5.80
N ASP A 3 -12.32 -16.78 -5.39
CA ASP A 3 -11.33 -15.71 -5.17
C ASP A 3 -11.69 -14.90 -3.92
N LEU A 4 -10.68 -14.26 -3.33
CA LEU A 4 -10.82 -13.22 -2.34
C LEU A 4 -10.34 -11.91 -2.98
N ILE A 5 -11.25 -10.95 -3.16
CA ILE A 5 -10.99 -9.68 -3.83
C ILE A 5 -11.01 -8.57 -2.79
N ASN A 6 -10.02 -7.67 -2.85
CA ASN A 6 -9.99 -6.50 -1.98
C ASN A 6 -10.90 -5.41 -2.57
N CYS A 7 -11.91 -4.99 -1.82
CA CYS A 7 -12.77 -3.89 -2.22
C CYS A 7 -12.39 -2.62 -1.47
N LEU A 8 -12.12 -1.55 -2.21
CA LEU A 8 -11.78 -0.22 -1.69
C LEU A 8 -12.95 0.72 -1.97
N TRP A 9 -13.48 1.34 -0.92
CA TRP A 9 -14.60 2.27 -1.00
C TRP A 9 -14.12 3.69 -1.23
N PHE A 10 -14.61 4.33 -2.30
CA PHE A 10 -14.28 5.71 -2.67
C PHE A 10 -15.53 6.58 -2.78
N ASP A 11 -15.35 7.87 -2.59
CA ASP A 11 -16.32 8.90 -2.91
C ASP A 11 -15.97 9.52 -4.28
N GLY A 12 -16.39 8.83 -5.37
CA GLY A 12 -16.24 9.31 -6.76
C GLY A 12 -14.82 9.22 -7.35
N ARG A 13 -13.79 8.80 -6.58
CA ARG A 13 -12.39 8.79 -7.05
C ARG A 13 -11.84 7.41 -7.37
N GLY A 14 -12.70 6.41 -7.49
CA GLY A 14 -12.24 5.02 -7.68
C GLY A 14 -11.48 4.80 -8.98
N ALA A 15 -11.91 5.39 -10.09
CA ALA A 15 -11.20 5.28 -11.37
C ALA A 15 -9.82 5.98 -11.34
N GLU A 16 -9.73 7.16 -10.73
CA GLU A 16 -8.48 7.88 -10.52
C GLU A 16 -7.51 7.04 -9.67
N ALA A 17 -8.01 6.45 -8.59
CA ALA A 17 -7.21 5.60 -7.71
C ALA A 17 -6.70 4.35 -8.43
N ALA A 18 -7.53 3.66 -9.22
CA ALA A 18 -7.13 2.49 -9.99
C ALA A 18 -6.04 2.83 -11.02
N LEU A 19 -6.16 3.95 -11.73
CA LEU A 19 -5.12 4.45 -12.65
C LEU A 19 -3.82 4.77 -11.92
N TYR A 20 -3.91 5.45 -10.78
CA TYR A 20 -2.75 5.80 -9.97
C TYR A 20 -2.01 4.54 -9.50
N TYR A 21 -2.70 3.58 -8.88
CA TYR A 21 -2.07 2.36 -8.39
C TYR A 21 -1.46 1.51 -9.51
N THR A 22 -2.18 1.32 -10.61
CA THR A 22 -1.67 0.54 -11.74
C THR A 22 -0.46 1.19 -12.44
N SER A 23 -0.25 2.49 -12.26
CA SER A 23 0.95 3.19 -12.73
C SER A 23 2.18 3.01 -11.82
N ILE A 24 1.97 2.62 -10.55
CA ILE A 24 3.05 2.48 -9.54
C ILE A 24 3.55 1.04 -9.44
N PHE A 25 2.62 0.07 -9.44
CA PHE A 25 2.93 -1.34 -9.23
C PHE A 25 3.21 -2.07 -10.56
N PRO A 26 4.23 -2.94 -10.63
CA PRO A 26 4.49 -3.76 -11.80
C PRO A 26 3.38 -4.79 -12.00
N ASN A 27 3.26 -5.34 -13.23
CA ASN A 27 2.30 -6.38 -13.57
C ASN A 27 0.87 -6.05 -13.13
N SER A 28 0.47 -4.80 -13.35
CA SER A 28 -0.78 -4.22 -12.88
C SER A 28 -1.58 -3.67 -14.06
N ALA A 29 -2.89 -3.84 -14.02
CA ALA A 29 -3.78 -3.37 -15.07
C ALA A 29 -5.21 -3.19 -14.55
N ILE A 30 -5.95 -2.27 -15.16
CA ILE A 30 -7.41 -2.18 -15.04
C ILE A 30 -8.01 -3.24 -15.98
N SER A 31 -8.94 -4.05 -15.48
CA SER A 31 -9.56 -5.15 -16.23
C SER A 31 -10.97 -4.84 -16.70
N SER A 32 -11.75 -4.11 -15.92
CA SER A 32 -13.14 -3.78 -16.30
C SER A 32 -13.66 -2.55 -15.56
N HIS A 33 -14.73 -1.98 -16.09
CA HIS A 33 -15.53 -0.90 -15.51
C HIS A 33 -17.00 -1.28 -15.54
N LEU A 34 -17.75 -0.85 -14.52
CA LEU A 34 -19.20 -0.89 -14.53
C LEU A 34 -19.72 0.55 -14.59
N ASP A 35 -20.04 1.02 -15.80
CA ASP A 35 -20.37 2.43 -16.11
C ASP A 35 -21.85 2.73 -15.84
N ILE A 36 -22.27 2.52 -14.61
CA ILE A 36 -23.59 2.89 -14.09
C ILE A 36 -23.44 3.63 -12.77
N ASN A 37 -24.47 4.42 -12.40
CA ASN A 37 -24.58 5.00 -11.08
C ASN A 37 -25.27 4.04 -10.09
N THR A 38 -25.47 4.46 -8.84
CA THR A 38 -26.11 3.67 -7.78
C THR A 38 -27.63 3.42 -8.04
N GLU A 39 -28.22 4.08 -9.02
CA GLU A 39 -29.61 3.90 -9.44
C GLU A 39 -29.72 2.97 -10.66
N GLY A 40 -28.58 2.50 -11.18
CA GLY A 40 -28.51 1.61 -12.34
C GLY A 40 -28.55 2.32 -13.70
N GLU A 41 -28.46 3.65 -13.71
CA GLU A 41 -28.46 4.46 -14.92
C GLU A 41 -27.02 4.63 -15.46
N PRO A 42 -26.85 4.75 -16.79
CA PRO A 42 -25.53 5.01 -17.39
C PRO A 42 -24.83 6.22 -16.76
N SER A 43 -23.54 6.08 -16.45
CA SER A 43 -22.74 7.14 -15.80
C SER A 43 -21.36 7.23 -16.44
N SER A 44 -20.84 8.46 -16.53
CA SER A 44 -19.46 8.72 -16.91
C SER A 44 -18.46 8.40 -15.78
N GLU A 45 -18.95 8.29 -14.55
CA GLU A 45 -18.18 7.81 -13.41
C GLU A 45 -18.62 6.37 -13.11
N PRO A 46 -17.75 5.37 -13.26
CA PRO A 46 -18.11 3.98 -13.06
C PRO A 46 -18.44 3.72 -11.59
N MET A 47 -19.46 2.91 -11.33
CA MET A 47 -19.77 2.43 -9.98
C MET A 47 -18.63 1.55 -9.45
N THR A 48 -18.05 0.71 -10.30
CA THR A 48 -16.89 -0.11 -9.94
C THR A 48 -15.83 -0.10 -11.04
N VAL A 49 -14.57 -0.17 -10.61
CA VAL A 49 -13.41 -0.39 -11.46
C VAL A 49 -12.65 -1.59 -10.91
N GLU A 50 -12.56 -2.65 -11.72
CA GLU A 50 -11.77 -3.82 -11.38
C GLU A 50 -10.33 -3.66 -11.88
N PHE A 51 -9.37 -3.96 -11.03
CA PHE A 51 -7.96 -3.88 -11.37
C PHE A 51 -7.14 -4.91 -10.58
N ASN A 52 -5.91 -5.13 -10.98
CA ASN A 52 -4.96 -5.91 -10.22
C ASN A 52 -3.69 -5.11 -9.95
N LEU A 53 -3.04 -5.42 -8.83
CA LEU A 53 -1.73 -4.90 -8.45
C LEU A 53 -0.81 -6.11 -8.22
N ASN A 54 0.19 -6.26 -9.07
CA ASN A 54 1.11 -7.40 -9.06
C ASN A 54 0.39 -8.75 -8.93
N GLY A 55 -0.70 -8.92 -9.70
CA GLY A 55 -1.53 -10.14 -9.71
C GLY A 55 -2.57 -10.26 -8.60
N ARG A 56 -2.61 -9.35 -7.62
CA ARG A 56 -3.65 -9.31 -6.59
C ARG A 56 -4.87 -8.53 -7.07
N ALA A 57 -6.04 -9.14 -6.99
CA ALA A 57 -7.29 -8.54 -7.44
C ALA A 57 -7.82 -7.48 -6.46
N PHE A 58 -8.24 -6.35 -7.04
CA PHE A 58 -8.90 -5.24 -6.36
C PHE A 58 -10.14 -4.80 -7.12
N VAL A 59 -11.05 -4.21 -6.38
CA VAL A 59 -12.18 -3.45 -6.91
C VAL A 59 -12.19 -2.08 -6.22
N ALA A 60 -12.25 -1.00 -7.00
CA ALA A 60 -12.59 0.32 -6.51
C ALA A 60 -14.09 0.51 -6.66
N LEU A 61 -14.79 0.68 -5.54
CA LEU A 61 -16.23 0.94 -5.49
C LEU A 61 -16.48 2.41 -5.19
N ASN A 62 -17.14 3.13 -6.08
CA ASN A 62 -17.63 4.49 -5.85
C ASN A 62 -18.99 4.43 -5.14
N GLY A 63 -18.95 4.30 -3.81
CA GLY A 63 -20.14 4.13 -2.98
C GLY A 63 -20.63 5.40 -2.29
N GLY A 64 -19.92 6.53 -2.44
CA GLY A 64 -20.26 7.82 -1.84
C GLY A 64 -19.50 8.13 -0.56
N PRO A 65 -19.87 9.19 0.17
CA PRO A 65 -19.07 9.77 1.25
C PRO A 65 -19.23 9.11 2.63
N GLN A 66 -19.97 7.99 2.74
CA GLN A 66 -20.33 7.39 4.04
C GLN A 66 -19.15 6.81 4.80
N PHE A 67 -18.13 6.31 4.08
CA PHE A 67 -16.96 5.66 4.69
C PHE A 67 -15.67 6.32 4.25
N THR A 68 -14.71 6.37 5.16
CA THR A 68 -13.35 6.84 4.90
C THR A 68 -12.35 5.77 5.34
N PHE A 69 -11.21 5.71 4.65
CA PHE A 69 -10.12 4.81 5.02
C PHE A 69 -9.52 5.20 6.37
N ASN A 70 -8.99 4.21 7.06
CA ASN A 70 -8.23 4.37 8.30
C ASN A 70 -7.12 3.32 8.38
N GLU A 71 -6.32 3.37 9.44
CA GLU A 71 -5.15 2.52 9.63
C GLU A 71 -5.47 1.09 10.12
N ALA A 72 -6.74 0.77 10.39
CA ALA A 72 -7.14 -0.57 10.87
C ALA A 72 -6.92 -1.65 9.79
N VAL A 73 -6.88 -1.26 8.51
CA VAL A 73 -6.48 -2.10 7.39
C VAL A 73 -5.36 -1.40 6.64
N SER A 74 -4.31 -2.12 6.31
CA SER A 74 -3.19 -1.65 5.49
C SER A 74 -2.69 -2.74 4.56
N PHE A 75 -2.04 -2.34 3.48
CA PHE A 75 -1.38 -3.25 2.56
C PHE A 75 0.13 -3.17 2.75
N GLN A 76 0.77 -4.31 2.97
CA GLN A 76 2.22 -4.39 3.07
C GLN A 76 2.83 -4.61 1.69
N ILE A 77 3.79 -3.77 1.34
CA ILE A 77 4.63 -3.88 0.15
C ILE A 77 5.97 -4.44 0.63
N MET A 78 6.25 -5.71 0.29
CA MET A 78 7.50 -6.35 0.65
C MET A 78 8.55 -6.01 -0.41
N CYS A 79 9.51 -5.17 -0.06
CA CYS A 79 10.54 -4.64 -0.95
C CYS A 79 11.81 -5.48 -0.87
N GLU A 80 12.36 -5.85 -2.03
CA GLU A 80 13.59 -6.66 -2.12
C GLU A 80 14.84 -5.85 -1.78
N ASP A 81 14.86 -4.56 -2.14
CA ASP A 81 16.00 -3.67 -1.93
C ASP A 81 15.60 -2.24 -1.58
N GLN A 82 16.60 -1.37 -1.35
CA GLN A 82 16.37 0.03 -1.00
C GLN A 82 15.76 0.82 -2.16
N ALA A 83 16.05 0.47 -3.41
CA ALA A 83 15.50 1.16 -4.56
C ALA A 83 13.98 0.96 -4.67
N GLU A 84 13.49 -0.24 -4.36
CA GLU A 84 12.04 -0.51 -4.26
C GLU A 84 11.40 0.24 -3.08
N VAL A 85 12.05 0.25 -1.89
CA VAL A 85 11.57 1.05 -0.75
C VAL A 85 11.44 2.51 -1.13
N ASP A 86 12.47 3.07 -1.77
CA ASP A 86 12.48 4.49 -2.18
C ASP A 86 11.40 4.76 -3.23
N HIS A 87 11.23 3.88 -4.22
CA HIS A 87 10.21 4.01 -5.26
C HIS A 87 8.79 4.06 -4.68
N TYR A 88 8.40 3.05 -3.88
CA TYR A 88 7.05 3.00 -3.33
C TYR A 88 6.80 4.10 -2.30
N TRP A 89 7.80 4.43 -1.48
CA TRP A 89 7.69 5.53 -0.53
C TRP A 89 7.45 6.86 -1.25
N GLU A 90 8.28 7.20 -2.23
CA GLU A 90 8.14 8.44 -2.99
C GLU A 90 6.80 8.54 -3.70
N LYS A 91 6.40 7.48 -4.41
CA LYS A 91 5.17 7.48 -5.20
C LYS A 91 3.91 7.55 -4.34
N LEU A 92 3.86 6.80 -3.24
CA LEU A 92 2.67 6.70 -2.41
C LEU A 92 2.53 7.85 -1.41
N THR A 93 3.62 8.51 -1.02
CA THR A 93 3.55 9.73 -0.18
C THR A 93 3.27 10.99 -0.98
N ASP A 94 3.37 10.95 -2.32
CA ASP A 94 3.04 12.10 -3.18
C ASP A 94 1.55 12.46 -3.07
N GLY A 95 1.27 13.60 -2.42
CA GLY A 95 -0.09 14.04 -2.08
C GLY A 95 -0.72 13.29 -0.89
N GLY A 96 0.05 12.44 -0.21
CA GLY A 96 -0.33 11.69 0.98
C GLY A 96 0.39 12.15 2.24
N GLU A 97 0.54 11.25 3.21
CA GLU A 97 1.14 11.52 4.52
C GLU A 97 2.13 10.43 4.91
N GLU A 98 3.34 10.83 5.30
CA GLU A 98 4.30 9.93 5.93
C GLU A 98 3.93 9.63 7.38
N SER A 99 4.10 8.36 7.80
CA SER A 99 3.98 7.96 9.19
C SER A 99 5.25 7.23 9.65
N GLN A 100 5.20 6.55 10.79
CA GLN A 100 6.35 5.89 11.42
C GLN A 100 6.55 4.45 10.91
N CYS A 101 7.79 3.95 10.99
CA CYS A 101 8.12 2.54 10.80
C CYS A 101 7.69 1.96 9.43
N GLY A 102 7.84 2.72 8.36
CA GLY A 102 7.45 2.29 7.02
C GLY A 102 5.98 2.49 6.68
N TRP A 103 5.17 3.02 7.59
CA TRP A 103 3.76 3.33 7.34
C TRP A 103 3.58 4.67 6.63
N LEU A 104 2.57 4.73 5.77
CA LEU A 104 2.13 5.95 5.10
C LEU A 104 0.63 5.87 4.77
N LYS A 105 0.01 7.01 4.52
CA LYS A 105 -1.27 7.13 3.82
C LYS A 105 -1.04 7.73 2.45
N ASP A 106 -1.68 7.17 1.44
CA ASP A 106 -1.64 7.78 0.11
C ASP A 106 -2.64 8.95 -0.01
N ARG A 107 -2.66 9.58 -1.19
CA ARG A 107 -3.53 10.75 -1.49
C ARG A 107 -5.03 10.45 -1.40
N PHE A 108 -5.43 9.18 -1.34
CA PHE A 108 -6.81 8.75 -1.16
C PHE A 108 -7.11 8.34 0.28
N GLY A 109 -6.11 8.34 1.17
CA GLY A 109 -6.23 7.96 2.57
C GLY A 109 -6.04 6.47 2.83
N VAL A 110 -5.70 5.68 1.82
CA VAL A 110 -5.39 4.25 1.99
C VAL A 110 -4.05 4.09 2.69
N SER A 111 -4.00 3.22 3.70
CA SER A 111 -2.80 2.95 4.49
C SER A 111 -1.95 1.86 3.85
N TRP A 112 -0.66 2.14 3.74
CA TRP A 112 0.36 1.24 3.21
C TRP A 112 1.50 1.08 4.21
N GLN A 113 2.17 -0.06 4.13
CA GLN A 113 3.42 -0.32 4.83
C GLN A 113 4.48 -0.69 3.78
N VAL A 114 5.54 0.11 3.68
CA VAL A 114 6.67 -0.17 2.78
C VAL A 114 7.77 -0.83 3.59
N VAL A 115 7.88 -2.14 3.47
CA VAL A 115 8.69 -2.99 4.36
C VAL A 115 9.76 -3.75 3.58
N PRO A 116 11.05 -3.53 3.86
CA PRO A 116 12.10 -4.36 3.26
C PRO A 116 11.99 -5.81 3.75
N VAL A 117 12.10 -6.78 2.86
CA VAL A 117 12.21 -8.21 3.19
C VAL A 117 13.36 -8.43 4.18
N ARG A 118 14.45 -7.68 4.03
CA ARG A 118 15.60 -7.72 4.93
C ARG A 118 15.26 -7.42 6.39
N MET A 119 14.35 -6.48 6.64
CA MET A 119 13.88 -6.17 8.01
C MET A 119 13.20 -7.39 8.65
N ALA A 120 12.33 -8.07 7.91
CA ALA A 120 11.66 -9.27 8.42
C ALA A 120 12.65 -10.39 8.76
N GLN A 121 13.71 -10.55 7.96
CA GLN A 121 14.80 -11.50 8.22
C GLN A 121 15.56 -11.13 9.50
N LEU A 122 15.93 -9.87 9.68
CA LEU A 122 16.66 -9.38 10.85
C LEU A 122 15.82 -9.49 12.15
N LEU A 123 14.53 -9.28 12.07
CA LEU A 123 13.61 -9.47 13.20
C LEU A 123 13.38 -10.94 13.55
N GLY A 124 13.69 -11.86 12.65
CA GLY A 124 13.69 -13.31 12.87
C GLY A 124 15.04 -13.87 13.35
N ASP A 125 16.02 -13.02 13.67
CA ASP A 125 17.33 -13.47 14.14
C ASP A 125 17.19 -14.22 15.48
N PRO A 126 17.92 -15.36 15.67
CA PRO A 126 17.86 -16.13 16.90
C PRO A 126 18.48 -15.39 18.10
N ASP A 127 19.35 -14.42 17.88
CA ASP A 127 19.94 -13.59 18.94
C ASP A 127 19.01 -12.42 19.30
N PRO A 128 18.40 -12.40 20.50
CA PRO A 128 17.50 -11.34 20.92
C PRO A 128 18.18 -9.97 21.00
N GLU A 129 19.49 -9.90 21.18
CA GLU A 129 20.24 -8.62 21.19
C GLU A 129 20.33 -8.02 19.78
N VAL A 130 20.43 -8.84 18.73
CA VAL A 130 20.34 -8.39 17.34
C VAL A 130 18.95 -7.81 17.10
N VAL A 131 17.90 -8.56 17.45
CA VAL A 131 16.50 -8.11 17.28
C VAL A 131 16.26 -6.79 18.02
N ARG A 132 16.72 -6.68 19.28
CA ARG A 132 16.58 -5.44 20.07
C ARG A 132 17.22 -4.24 19.38
N ARG A 133 18.46 -4.36 18.91
CA ARG A 133 19.17 -3.28 18.20
C ARG A 133 18.44 -2.87 16.92
N VAL A 134 17.95 -3.84 16.16
CA VAL A 134 17.18 -3.57 14.92
C VAL A 134 15.88 -2.84 15.23
N VAL A 135 15.15 -3.26 16.27
CA VAL A 135 13.93 -2.58 16.73
C VAL A 135 14.23 -1.12 17.13
N GLU A 136 15.26 -0.91 17.95
CA GLU A 136 15.68 0.44 18.37
C GLU A 136 16.05 1.32 17.18
N ALA A 137 16.65 0.74 16.12
CA ALA A 137 17.04 1.46 14.92
C ALA A 137 15.83 1.88 14.07
N PHE A 138 14.83 1.01 13.87
CA PHE A 138 13.70 1.36 12.98
C PHE A 138 12.59 2.16 13.65
N MET A 139 12.41 2.05 14.97
CA MET A 139 11.32 2.74 15.67
C MET A 139 11.26 4.26 15.43
N PRO A 140 12.38 5.01 15.34
CA PRO A 140 12.35 6.43 15.03
C PRO A 140 12.24 6.73 13.51
N MET A 141 12.37 5.73 12.64
CA MET A 141 12.31 5.96 11.19
C MET A 141 10.89 6.21 10.71
N LYS A 142 10.76 7.02 9.67
CA LYS A 142 9.59 7.06 8.80
C LYS A 142 9.80 6.08 7.65
N LYS A 143 10.53 6.49 6.62
CA LYS A 143 11.01 5.57 5.58
C LYS A 143 12.08 4.66 6.15
N LEU A 144 11.97 3.36 5.91
CA LEU A 144 12.94 2.38 6.38
C LEU A 144 14.22 2.42 5.53
N ASP A 145 15.37 2.32 6.19
CA ASP A 145 16.70 2.30 5.57
C ASP A 145 17.38 0.97 5.89
N ILE A 146 17.58 0.15 4.85
CA ILE A 146 18.17 -1.19 4.97
C ILE A 146 19.61 -1.10 5.51
N GLY A 147 20.39 -0.12 5.07
CA GLY A 147 21.77 0.05 5.50
C GLY A 147 21.88 0.32 7.01
N ILE A 148 20.99 1.14 7.54
CA ILE A 148 20.92 1.43 8.99
C ILE A 148 20.47 0.19 9.77
N LEU A 149 19.48 -0.55 9.27
CA LEU A 149 19.01 -1.79 9.90
C LEU A 149 20.12 -2.84 9.97
N GLU A 150 20.87 -3.02 8.88
CA GLU A 150 21.99 -3.96 8.83
C GLU A 150 23.16 -3.54 9.70
N ALA A 151 23.44 -2.23 9.78
CA ALA A 151 24.47 -1.71 10.69
C ALA A 151 24.09 -1.99 12.15
N ALA A 152 22.85 -1.73 12.54
CA ALA A 152 22.34 -2.04 13.88
C ALA A 152 22.42 -3.54 14.22
N ALA A 153 22.16 -4.40 13.25
CA ALA A 153 22.25 -5.85 13.44
C ALA A 153 23.71 -6.31 13.73
N ARG A 154 24.70 -5.66 13.11
CA ARG A 154 26.13 -6.00 13.31
C ARG A 154 26.67 -5.55 14.68
N GLY A 155 26.14 -4.51 15.27
CA GLY A 155 26.59 -3.91 16.54
C GLY A 155 27.58 -2.80 16.37
#